data_51bcd447952d4a40a7be8204b23b417c
#
_entry.id   51bcd447952d4a40a7be8204b23b417c
#
_cell.length_a   1.000
_cell.length_b   1.000
_cell.length_c   1.000
_cell.angle_alpha   90.00
_cell.angle_beta   90.00
_cell.angle_gamma   90.00
#
_symmetry.space_group_name_H-M   'P 1'
#
loop_
_entity.id
_entity.type
_entity.pdbx_description
1 polymer ?
#
loop_
_entity_poly.entity_id
_entity_poly.type
_entity_poly.pdbx_seq_one_letter_code
_entity_poly.pdbx_strand_id
1 'polypeptide(L)'
;MRIPYNHGPRWLRRWLERHQHPVSFALHVVGIPMTVVAVAVLLLGEFAWAAVLFVTGYGLQLVGHCIEGNDMGEWILVKRLLGRPYVAVSPRWQTTQTEQST
;
A
#
# COMPACT_ATOMS: atom_id res chain seq x y z
N MET A 1 15.51 -8.89 -3.45
CA MET A 1 15.80 -7.44 -3.35
C MET A 1 14.62 -6.71 -2.75
N ARG A 2 14.87 -5.75 -1.92
CA ARG A 2 13.79 -4.94 -1.34
C ARG A 2 14.03 -3.46 -1.65
N ILE A 3 12.94 -2.72 -1.76
CA ILE A 3 12.99 -1.28 -2.06
C ILE A 3 13.59 -0.53 -0.87
N PRO A 4 14.56 0.38 -1.08
CA PRO A 4 15.07 1.21 0.00
C PRO A 4 13.97 2.07 0.60
N TYR A 5 13.96 2.21 1.91
CA TYR A 5 12.90 2.93 2.62
C TYR A 5 13.43 4.13 3.43
N ASN A 6 14.70 4.43 3.30
CA ASN A 6 15.38 5.41 4.15
C ASN A 6 15.69 6.71 3.40
N HIS A 7 14.81 7.11 2.48
CA HIS A 7 15.01 8.29 1.65
C HIS A 7 13.81 9.23 1.70
N GLY A 8 14.06 10.52 1.64
CA GLY A 8 13.04 11.53 1.52
C GLY A 8 12.37 11.94 2.83
N PRO A 9 11.24 12.67 2.76
CA PRO A 9 10.53 13.12 3.94
C PRO A 9 9.92 11.96 4.72
N ARG A 10 9.51 12.24 5.96
CA ARG A 10 9.03 11.22 6.90
C ARG A 10 7.83 10.43 6.35
N TRP A 11 6.89 11.10 5.70
CA TRP A 11 5.72 10.44 5.12
C TRP A 11 6.11 9.47 4.01
N LEU A 12 7.10 9.83 3.19
CA LEU A 12 7.60 8.96 2.12
C LEU A 12 8.35 7.75 2.70
N ARG A 13 9.18 7.97 3.72
CA ARG A 13 9.90 6.88 4.38
C ARG A 13 8.94 5.86 4.99
N ARG A 14 7.86 6.34 5.63
CA ARG A 14 6.83 5.47 6.22
C ARG A 14 6.11 4.68 5.13
N TRP A 15 5.80 5.33 4.00
CA TRP A 15 5.18 4.64 2.89
C TRP A 15 6.11 3.57 2.31
N LEU A 16 7.39 3.90 2.12
CA LEU A 16 8.39 2.98 1.60
C LEU A 16 8.61 1.78 2.54
N GLU A 17 8.59 1.99 3.85
CA GLU A 17 8.68 0.89 4.82
C GLU A 17 7.57 -0.14 4.62
N ARG A 18 6.39 0.29 4.23
CA ARG A 18 5.23 -0.56 4.02
C ARG A 18 5.20 -1.21 2.65
N HIS A 19 6.08 -0.79 1.73
CA HIS A 19 6.11 -1.23 0.34
C HIS A 19 7.54 -1.62 -0.07
N GLN A 20 8.18 -2.48 0.72
CA GLN A 20 9.57 -2.85 0.50
C GLN A 20 9.75 -3.95 -0.53
N HIS A 21 8.71 -4.75 -0.79
CA HIS A 21 8.76 -5.79 -1.82
C HIS A 21 8.66 -5.13 -3.21
N PRO A 22 9.57 -5.45 -4.16
CA PRO A 22 9.57 -4.78 -5.48
C PRO A 22 8.25 -4.93 -6.24
N VAL A 23 7.62 -6.09 -6.20
CA VAL A 23 6.35 -6.33 -6.89
C VAL A 23 5.23 -5.53 -6.23
N SER A 24 5.16 -5.52 -4.90
CA SER A 24 4.20 -4.70 -4.16
C SER A 24 4.38 -3.23 -4.48
N PHE A 25 5.61 -2.73 -4.47
CA PHE A 25 5.94 -1.36 -4.83
C PHE A 25 5.42 -1.01 -6.23
N ALA A 26 5.72 -1.86 -7.23
CA ALA A 26 5.28 -1.63 -8.61
C ALA A 26 3.76 -1.60 -8.73
N LEU A 27 3.05 -2.52 -8.06
CA LEU A 27 1.59 -2.58 -8.07
C LEU A 27 0.97 -1.33 -7.46
N HIS A 28 1.59 -0.75 -6.44
CA HIS A 28 1.11 0.50 -5.84
C HIS A 28 1.43 1.71 -6.71
N VAL A 29 2.57 1.75 -7.36
CA VAL A 29 2.93 2.84 -8.28
C VAL A 29 1.94 2.91 -9.45
N VAL A 30 1.40 1.78 -9.88
CA VAL A 30 0.38 1.72 -10.94
C VAL A 30 -1.02 1.90 -10.35
N GLY A 31 -1.33 1.19 -9.26
CA GLY A 31 -2.69 1.16 -8.70
C GLY A 31 -3.14 2.46 -8.06
N ILE A 32 -2.25 3.17 -7.36
CA ILE A 32 -2.61 4.43 -6.71
C ILE A 32 -3.03 5.50 -7.72
N PRO A 33 -2.26 5.78 -8.80
CA PRO A 33 -2.72 6.70 -9.83
C PRO A 33 -4.04 6.28 -10.47
N MET A 34 -4.27 4.99 -10.67
CA MET A 34 -5.52 4.49 -11.24
C MET A 34 -6.72 4.83 -10.35
N THR A 35 -6.61 4.68 -9.04
CA THR A 35 -7.68 5.04 -8.12
C THR A 35 -7.92 6.54 -8.08
N VAL A 36 -6.87 7.35 -8.18
CA VAL A 36 -6.99 8.82 -8.25
C VAL A 36 -7.71 9.23 -9.54
N VAL A 37 -7.32 8.65 -10.69
CA VAL A 37 -7.97 8.91 -11.97
C VAL A 37 -9.42 8.45 -11.93
N ALA A 38 -9.71 7.33 -11.26
CA ALA A 38 -11.08 6.84 -11.10
C ALA A 38 -11.99 7.88 -10.42
N VAL A 39 -11.48 8.57 -9.38
CA VAL A 39 -12.23 9.64 -8.71
C VAL A 39 -12.51 10.79 -9.66
N ALA A 40 -11.51 11.23 -10.44
CA ALA A 40 -11.69 12.29 -11.44
C ALA A 40 -12.71 11.92 -12.50
N VAL A 41 -12.66 10.68 -13.02
CA VAL A 41 -13.60 10.17 -14.01
C VAL A 41 -15.02 10.09 -13.43
N LEU A 42 -15.14 9.70 -12.16
CA LEU A 42 -16.42 9.69 -11.44
C LEU A 42 -17.04 11.08 -11.39
N LEU A 43 -16.24 12.10 -11.07
CA LEU A 43 -16.70 13.50 -11.01
C LEU A 43 -17.13 14.02 -12.37
N LEU A 44 -16.61 13.45 -13.46
CA LEU A 44 -17.04 13.77 -14.83
C LEU A 44 -18.32 13.03 -15.26
N GLY A 45 -18.87 12.19 -14.38
CA GLY A 45 -20.10 11.46 -14.65
C GLY A 45 -19.95 10.15 -15.43
N GLU A 46 -18.72 9.69 -15.64
CA GLU A 46 -18.41 8.44 -16.35
C GLU A 46 -18.35 7.26 -15.36
N PHE A 47 -19.52 6.85 -14.88
CA PHE A 47 -19.60 5.89 -13.76
C PHE A 47 -19.03 4.52 -14.09
N ALA A 48 -19.26 4.00 -15.30
CA ALA A 48 -18.78 2.69 -15.72
C ALA A 48 -17.23 2.64 -15.74
N TRP A 49 -16.62 3.65 -16.36
CA TRP A 49 -15.16 3.75 -16.41
C TRP A 49 -14.56 3.99 -15.04
N ALA A 50 -15.21 4.83 -14.22
CA ALA A 50 -14.77 5.06 -12.85
C ALA A 50 -14.76 3.76 -12.04
N ALA A 51 -15.80 2.94 -12.17
CA ALA A 51 -15.89 1.66 -11.49
C ALA A 51 -14.78 0.70 -11.93
N VAL A 52 -14.53 0.60 -13.24
CA VAL A 52 -13.46 -0.27 -13.78
C VAL A 52 -12.10 0.17 -13.27
N LEU A 53 -11.79 1.46 -13.34
CA LEU A 53 -10.51 1.99 -12.90
C LEU A 53 -10.31 1.82 -11.37
N PHE A 54 -11.36 2.07 -10.60
CA PHE A 54 -11.29 1.95 -9.16
C PHE A 54 -11.07 0.50 -8.73
N VAL A 55 -11.87 -0.42 -9.25
CA VAL A 55 -11.77 -1.85 -8.90
C VAL A 55 -10.41 -2.40 -9.32
N THR A 56 -9.95 -2.04 -10.52
CA THR A 56 -8.65 -2.51 -11.02
C THR A 56 -7.51 -1.93 -10.18
N GLY A 57 -7.51 -0.61 -9.95
CA GLY A 57 -6.45 0.04 -9.18
C GLY A 57 -6.41 -0.42 -7.73
N TYR A 58 -7.57 -0.54 -7.10
CA TYR A 58 -7.68 -1.02 -5.73
C TYR A 58 -7.27 -2.50 -5.63
N GLY A 59 -7.69 -3.32 -6.61
CA GLY A 59 -7.30 -4.73 -6.67
C GLY A 59 -5.80 -4.93 -6.79
N LEU A 60 -5.13 -4.11 -7.60
CA LEU A 60 -3.66 -4.13 -7.70
C LEU A 60 -3.01 -3.83 -6.36
N GLN A 61 -3.54 -2.84 -5.64
CA GLN A 61 -3.02 -2.50 -4.32
C GLN A 61 -3.26 -3.64 -3.31
N LEU A 62 -4.43 -4.26 -3.36
CA LEU A 62 -4.75 -5.40 -2.48
C LEU A 62 -3.79 -6.57 -2.72
N VAL A 63 -3.56 -6.92 -3.98
CA VAL A 63 -2.59 -7.97 -4.34
C VAL A 63 -1.20 -7.59 -3.86
N GLY A 64 -0.82 -6.31 -4.00
CA GLY A 64 0.45 -5.80 -3.51
C GLY A 64 0.62 -6.01 -2.02
N HIS A 65 -0.39 -5.71 -1.21
CA HIS A 65 -0.32 -5.93 0.24
C HIS A 65 -0.26 -7.41 0.59
N CYS A 66 -0.94 -8.27 -0.16
CA CYS A 66 -0.84 -9.72 0.04
C CYS A 66 0.59 -10.23 -0.23
N ILE A 67 1.24 -9.70 -1.27
CA ILE A 67 2.63 -10.04 -1.60
C ILE A 67 3.59 -9.49 -0.55
N GLU A 68 3.39 -8.25 -0.12
CA GLU A 68 4.22 -7.62 0.91
C GLU A 68 4.08 -8.31 2.27
N GLY A 69 2.89 -8.75 2.61
CA GLY A 69 2.59 -9.39 3.89
C GLY A 69 2.19 -8.40 4.97
N ASN A 70 1.57 -7.28 4.61
CA ASN A 70 1.06 -6.30 5.56
C ASN A 70 -0.37 -5.91 5.26
N ASP A 71 -0.99 -5.15 6.17
CA ASP A 71 -2.35 -4.67 6.00
C ASP A 71 -2.40 -3.39 5.16
N MET A 72 -3.50 -3.20 4.42
CA MET A 72 -3.78 -1.95 3.73
C MET A 72 -4.02 -0.82 4.73
N GLY A 73 -3.73 0.42 4.32
CA GLY A 73 -3.89 1.58 5.21
C GLY A 73 -5.31 1.73 5.76
N GLU A 74 -6.33 1.51 4.94
CA GLU A 74 -7.73 1.57 5.33
C GLU A 74 -8.05 0.49 6.37
N TRP A 75 -7.53 -0.72 6.19
CA TRP A 75 -7.72 -1.82 7.12
C TRP A 75 -7.00 -1.59 8.44
N ILE A 76 -5.82 -0.96 8.40
CA ILE A 76 -5.11 -0.56 9.62
C ILE A 76 -5.97 0.39 10.44
N LEU A 77 -6.56 1.40 9.80
CA LEU A 77 -7.43 2.35 10.47
C LEU A 77 -8.63 1.66 11.13
N VAL A 78 -9.31 0.77 10.38
CA VAL A 78 -10.45 0.03 10.90
C VAL A 78 -10.04 -0.86 12.09
N LYS A 79 -8.94 -1.58 11.96
CA LYS A 79 -8.45 -2.45 13.04
C LYS A 79 -8.07 -1.66 14.29
N ARG A 80 -7.45 -0.49 14.12
CA ARG A 80 -7.11 0.39 15.25
C ARG A 80 -8.37 0.87 15.98
N LEU A 81 -9.40 1.27 15.23
CA LEU A 81 -10.66 1.73 15.81
C LEU A 81 -11.38 0.61 16.55
N LEU A 82 -11.24 -0.64 16.10
CA LEU A 82 -11.85 -1.81 16.74
C LEU A 82 -10.96 -2.45 17.81
N GLY A 83 -9.76 -1.90 18.05
CA GLY A 83 -8.83 -2.46 19.04
C GLY A 83 -8.23 -3.80 18.61
N ARG A 84 -8.18 -4.10 17.31
CA ARG A 84 -7.62 -5.34 16.78
C ARG A 84 -6.16 -5.16 16.36
N PRO A 85 -5.35 -6.23 16.41
CA PRO A 85 -3.96 -6.16 15.95
C PRO A 85 -3.90 -5.93 14.43
N TYR A 86 -2.89 -5.17 14.00
CA TYR A 86 -2.66 -4.87 12.59
C TYR A 86 -1.16 -4.97 12.27
N VAL A 87 -0.84 -5.09 10.96
CA VAL A 87 0.54 -5.19 10.48
C VAL A 87 0.77 -4.04 9.48
N ALA A 88 1.53 -3.02 9.89
CA ALA A 88 1.89 -1.90 9.01
C ALA A 88 3.14 -2.23 8.19
N VAL A 89 4.16 -2.80 8.82
CA VAL A 89 5.39 -3.24 8.15
C VAL A 89 5.43 -4.77 8.19
N SER A 90 5.69 -5.39 7.04
CA SER A 90 5.72 -6.85 6.95
C SER A 90 6.70 -7.47 7.95
N PRO A 91 6.31 -8.55 8.65
CA PRO A 91 7.20 -9.23 9.61
C PRO A 91 8.55 -9.67 9.02
N ARG A 92 8.59 -9.96 7.71
CA ARG A 92 9.85 -10.36 7.04
C ARG A 92 10.91 -9.26 7.11
N TRP A 93 10.50 -7.99 7.10
CA TRP A 93 11.42 -6.85 7.19
C TRP A 93 11.76 -6.51 8.63
N GLN A 94 10.83 -6.73 9.54
CA GLN A 94 11.04 -6.49 10.97
C GLN A 94 12.14 -7.39 11.54
N THR A 95 12.16 -8.67 11.15
CA THR A 95 13.21 -9.61 11.56
C THR A 95 14.58 -9.11 11.11
N THR A 96 14.70 -8.65 9.87
CA THR A 96 15.95 -8.12 9.33
C THR A 96 16.39 -6.88 10.11
N GLN A 97 15.46 -5.98 10.43
CA GLN A 97 15.76 -4.77 11.19
C GLN A 97 16.25 -5.11 12.60
N THR A 98 15.63 -6.08 13.24
CA THR A 98 16.04 -6.53 14.57
C THR A 98 17.46 -7.09 14.53
N GLU A 99 17.78 -7.90 13.53
CA GLU A 99 19.12 -8.46 13.36
C GLU A 99 20.17 -7.36 13.16
N GLN A 100 19.84 -6.32 12.41
CA GLN A 100 20.74 -5.20 12.15
C GLN A 100 20.97 -4.33 13.38
N SER A 101 19.99 -4.24 14.27
CA SER A 101 20.09 -3.40 15.47
C SER A 101 20.81 -4.10 16.63
N THR A 102 21.05 -5.39 16.54
CA THR A 102 21.82 -6.14 17.53
C THR A 102 23.26 -6.35 17.09
#